data_4921ad2ad4f41c298b62dc57cf58afd9
#
_entry.id   4921ad2ad4f41c298b62dc57cf58afd9
#
_cell.length_a   1.000
_cell.length_b   1.000
_cell.length_c   1.000
_cell.angle_alpha   90.00
_cell.angle_beta   90.00
_cell.angle_gamma   90.00
#
_symmetry.space_group_name_H-M   'P 1'
#
loop_
_entity.id
_entity.type
_entity.pdbx_description
1 polymer ?
#
loop_
_entity_poly.entity_id
_entity_poly.type
_entity_poly.pdbx_seq_one_letter_code
_entity_poly.pdbx_strand_id
1 'polypeptide(L)'
;MARLKEQYVNEIAPALNSKFGYKSVMQIPKLDKVVINVACGEAKDNEKILEAVMKDLGQITGQKAVVCRAKKSVANFKLRQGTPIGCNVTLRGERMYEFVDRFFNVALPRVRDFRGINGNGFDGRGNFACGIKEQIIFPEIDFDKVDAIRGMDICFVTTAKTDEEAKELLKALGAPFANSGRELTWQKLL
;
A
#
# COMPACT_ATOMS: atom_id res chain seq x y z
N MET A 1 -6.17 -15.99 12.62
CA MET A 1 -5.10 -14.99 12.64
C MET A 1 -4.55 -14.91 11.23
N ALA A 2 -4.22 -13.72 10.69
CA ALA A 2 -3.67 -13.60 9.34
C ALA A 2 -2.31 -14.31 9.22
N ARG A 3 -2.11 -15.11 8.17
CA ARG A 3 -0.88 -15.89 7.92
C ARG A 3 0.40 -15.04 8.09
N LEU A 4 0.42 -13.87 7.47
CA LEU A 4 1.57 -12.97 7.50
C LEU A 4 1.84 -12.40 8.91
N LYS A 5 0.81 -12.28 9.75
CA LYS A 5 0.97 -11.86 11.15
C LYS A 5 1.62 -12.97 12.00
N GLU A 6 1.25 -14.22 11.77
CA GLU A 6 1.89 -15.37 12.43
C GLU A 6 3.37 -15.47 12.01
N GLN A 7 3.64 -15.33 10.72
CA GLN A 7 5.00 -15.32 10.19
C GLN A 7 5.82 -14.15 10.78
N TYR A 8 5.22 -12.97 10.94
CA TYR A 8 5.89 -11.84 11.59
C TYR A 8 6.33 -12.18 13.01
N VAL A 9 5.45 -12.76 13.82
CA VAL A 9 5.74 -13.07 15.23
C VAL A 9 6.78 -14.19 15.37
N ASN A 10 6.65 -15.25 14.56
CA ASN A 10 7.44 -16.46 14.72
C ASN A 10 8.82 -16.39 14.04
N GLU A 11 8.93 -15.69 12.91
CA GLU A 11 10.13 -15.71 12.07
C GLU A 11 10.76 -14.32 11.90
N ILE A 12 9.95 -13.30 11.51
CA ILE A 12 10.48 -12.00 11.09
C ILE A 12 11.01 -11.20 12.28
N ALA A 13 10.25 -11.13 13.38
CA ALA A 13 10.66 -10.35 14.55
C ALA A 13 11.94 -10.88 15.19
N PRO A 14 12.16 -12.20 15.39
CA PRO A 14 13.44 -12.74 15.84
C PRO A 14 14.60 -12.46 14.87
N ALA A 15 14.37 -12.59 13.55
CA ALA A 15 15.38 -12.33 12.54
C ALA A 15 15.84 -10.84 12.54
N LEU A 16 14.89 -9.90 12.62
CA LEU A 16 15.19 -8.48 12.73
C LEU A 16 15.95 -8.15 14.03
N ASN A 17 15.56 -8.79 15.14
CA ASN A 17 16.28 -8.61 16.41
C ASN A 17 17.72 -9.10 16.34
N SER A 18 17.97 -10.25 15.71
CA SER A 18 19.33 -10.76 15.50
C SER A 18 20.16 -9.88 14.60
N LYS A 19 19.54 -9.23 13.60
CA LYS A 19 20.24 -8.37 12.61
C LYS A 19 20.62 -7.01 13.19
N PHE A 20 19.72 -6.38 13.93
CA PHE A 20 19.87 -5.00 14.40
C PHE A 20 20.21 -4.89 15.91
N GLY A 21 20.09 -5.97 16.68
CA GLY A 21 20.50 -6.01 18.08
C GLY A 21 19.67 -5.12 19.01
N TYR A 22 18.34 -5.14 18.88
CA TYR A 22 17.47 -4.32 19.73
C TYR A 22 17.54 -4.71 21.21
N LYS A 23 17.57 -3.73 22.09
CA LYS A 23 17.61 -3.93 23.56
C LYS A 23 16.28 -4.43 24.13
N SER A 24 15.17 -4.17 23.46
CA SER A 24 13.83 -4.54 23.89
C SER A 24 13.00 -5.04 22.72
N VAL A 25 12.17 -6.03 22.95
CA VAL A 25 11.21 -6.57 21.97
C VAL A 25 10.26 -5.49 21.43
N MET A 26 9.96 -4.46 22.23
CA MET A 26 9.11 -3.34 21.81
C MET A 26 9.77 -2.39 20.80
N GLN A 27 11.09 -2.48 20.62
CA GLN A 27 11.83 -1.66 19.64
C GLN A 27 11.85 -2.30 18.25
N ILE A 28 11.51 -3.59 18.15
CA ILE A 28 11.48 -4.30 16.87
C ILE A 28 10.47 -3.62 15.94
N PRO A 29 10.88 -3.24 14.72
CA PRO A 29 9.99 -2.57 13.78
C PRO A 29 8.82 -3.47 13.37
N LYS A 30 7.63 -2.88 13.34
CA LYS A 30 6.39 -3.54 12.92
C LYS A 30 5.56 -2.61 12.04
N LEU A 31 4.63 -3.18 11.26
CA LEU A 31 3.62 -2.39 10.56
C LEU A 31 2.63 -1.81 11.57
N ASP A 32 2.41 -0.50 11.51
CA ASP A 32 1.39 0.21 12.29
C ASP A 32 0.07 0.29 11.51
N LYS A 33 0.14 0.77 10.29
CA LYS A 33 -1.02 0.92 9.38
C LYS A 33 -0.58 0.91 7.93
N VAL A 34 -1.55 0.59 7.04
CA VAL A 34 -1.45 0.81 5.60
C VAL A 34 -2.53 1.80 5.21
N VAL A 35 -2.15 2.85 4.50
CA VAL A 35 -3.07 3.87 3.98
C VAL A 35 -3.11 3.76 2.47
N ILE A 36 -4.31 3.58 1.93
CA ILE A 36 -4.56 3.55 0.50
C ILE A 36 -5.30 4.82 0.14
N ASN A 37 -4.77 5.60 -0.78
CA ASN A 37 -5.35 6.84 -1.23
C ASN A 37 -5.60 6.81 -2.73
N VAL A 38 -6.79 7.25 -3.14
CA VAL A 38 -7.13 7.46 -4.55
C VAL A 38 -7.54 8.91 -4.74
N ALA A 39 -6.78 9.63 -5.54
CA ALA A 39 -7.08 10.99 -5.92
C ALA A 39 -7.96 11.01 -7.18
N CYS A 40 -9.13 11.62 -7.10
CA CYS A 40 -10.09 11.73 -8.19
C CYS A 40 -10.36 13.21 -8.49
N GLY A 41 -9.52 13.86 -9.27
CA GLY A 41 -9.70 15.27 -9.65
C GLY A 41 -10.99 15.53 -10.43
N GLU A 42 -11.48 14.53 -11.16
CA GLU A 42 -12.72 14.56 -11.93
C GLU A 42 -13.98 14.53 -11.04
N ALA A 43 -13.85 14.07 -9.80
CA ALA A 43 -14.95 13.97 -8.84
C ALA A 43 -15.54 15.35 -8.45
N LYS A 44 -14.81 16.44 -8.68
CA LYS A 44 -15.31 17.81 -8.47
C LYS A 44 -16.49 18.14 -9.39
N ASP A 45 -16.54 17.55 -10.59
CA ASP A 45 -17.55 17.79 -11.62
C ASP A 45 -18.64 16.69 -11.61
N ASN A 46 -18.30 15.46 -11.12
CA ASN A 46 -19.20 14.32 -11.09
C ASN A 46 -18.99 13.45 -9.84
N GLU A 47 -19.86 13.57 -8.85
CA GLU A 47 -19.80 12.79 -7.61
C GLU A 47 -19.96 11.27 -7.80
N LYS A 48 -20.63 10.82 -8.88
CA LYS A 48 -20.82 9.38 -9.17
C LYS A 48 -19.48 8.65 -9.38
N ILE A 49 -18.47 9.36 -9.89
CA ILE A 49 -17.13 8.82 -10.04
C ILE A 49 -16.56 8.42 -8.68
N LEU A 50 -16.76 9.25 -7.67
CA LEU A 50 -16.29 8.99 -6.32
C LEU A 50 -16.98 7.79 -5.69
N GLU A 51 -18.28 7.61 -5.93
CA GLU A 51 -19.04 6.45 -5.44
C GLU A 51 -18.51 5.15 -6.04
N ALA A 52 -18.19 5.13 -7.35
CA ALA A 52 -17.56 3.99 -8.02
C ALA A 52 -16.21 3.65 -7.38
N VAL A 53 -15.35 4.65 -7.20
CA VAL A 53 -14.02 4.45 -6.57
C VAL A 53 -14.14 3.99 -5.12
N MET A 54 -15.09 4.51 -4.36
CA MET A 54 -15.34 4.05 -2.99
C MET A 54 -15.79 2.59 -2.93
N LYS A 55 -16.58 2.16 -3.92
CA LYS A 55 -17.01 0.77 -4.07
C LYS A 55 -15.82 -0.13 -4.38
N ASP A 56 -14.97 0.26 -5.33
CA ASP A 56 -13.76 -0.48 -5.69
C ASP A 56 -12.82 -0.63 -4.49
N LEU A 57 -12.53 0.46 -3.79
CA LEU A 57 -11.72 0.42 -2.57
C LEU A 57 -12.36 -0.45 -1.49
N GLY A 58 -13.67 -0.41 -1.36
CA GLY A 58 -14.41 -1.27 -0.43
C GLY A 58 -14.26 -2.76 -0.76
N GLN A 59 -14.24 -3.13 -2.04
CA GLN A 59 -14.02 -4.51 -2.51
C GLN A 59 -12.57 -4.96 -2.24
N ILE A 60 -11.58 -4.12 -2.57
CA ILE A 60 -10.15 -4.42 -2.36
C ILE A 60 -9.82 -4.59 -0.88
N THR A 61 -10.33 -3.71 -0.02
CA THR A 61 -9.90 -3.61 1.39
C THR A 61 -10.84 -4.29 2.38
N GLY A 62 -12.07 -4.58 1.98
CA GLY A 62 -13.11 -5.05 2.89
C GLY A 62 -13.54 -3.99 3.92
N GLN A 63 -13.18 -2.71 3.72
CA GLN A 63 -13.51 -1.60 4.61
C GLN A 63 -14.06 -0.42 3.82
N LYS A 64 -15.07 0.26 4.36
CA LYS A 64 -15.65 1.45 3.73
C LYS A 64 -14.62 2.58 3.62
N ALA A 65 -14.45 3.12 2.41
CA ALA A 65 -13.58 4.26 2.17
C ALA A 65 -14.16 5.56 2.76
N VAL A 66 -13.26 6.48 3.10
CA VAL A 66 -13.60 7.81 3.61
C VAL A 66 -13.36 8.84 2.51
N VAL A 67 -14.35 9.70 2.27
CA VAL A 67 -14.25 10.79 1.28
C VAL A 67 -13.29 11.88 1.78
N CYS A 68 -12.33 12.22 0.95
CA CYS A 68 -11.43 13.34 1.18
C CYS A 68 -11.98 14.59 0.52
N ARG A 69 -12.16 15.65 1.34
CA ARG A 69 -12.69 16.95 0.90
C ARG A 69 -11.57 18.00 0.89
N ALA A 70 -11.65 18.93 -0.07
CA ALA A 70 -10.71 20.05 -0.18
C ALA A 70 -10.74 20.92 1.08
N LYS A 71 -9.57 21.19 1.66
CA LYS A 71 -9.42 22.05 2.86
C LYS A 71 -9.45 23.53 2.54
N LYS A 72 -9.03 23.91 1.32
CA LYS A 72 -8.94 25.30 0.87
C LYS A 72 -9.46 25.42 -0.56
N SER A 73 -10.00 26.61 -0.90
CA SER A 73 -10.37 26.96 -2.27
C SER A 73 -9.12 27.35 -3.06
N VAL A 74 -8.95 26.81 -4.27
CA VAL A 74 -7.83 27.10 -5.17
C VAL A 74 -8.40 27.40 -6.57
N ALA A 75 -8.32 28.67 -6.99
CA ALA A 75 -8.92 29.13 -8.25
C ALA A 75 -8.30 28.45 -9.49
N ASN A 76 -6.99 28.25 -9.53
CA ASN A 76 -6.30 27.62 -10.65
C ASN A 76 -6.80 26.18 -10.94
N PHE A 77 -7.23 25.44 -9.92
CA PHE A 77 -7.78 24.10 -10.07
C PHE A 77 -9.31 24.09 -10.11
N LYS A 78 -9.98 25.24 -10.13
CA LYS A 78 -11.43 25.38 -10.04
C LYS A 78 -12.01 24.62 -8.84
N LEU A 79 -11.31 24.66 -7.72
CA LEU A 79 -11.61 23.91 -6.51
C LEU A 79 -12.15 24.84 -5.43
N ARG A 80 -13.29 24.48 -4.83
CA ARG A 80 -13.87 25.14 -3.68
C ARG A 80 -13.64 24.32 -2.41
N GLN A 81 -13.56 25.00 -1.27
CA GLN A 81 -13.50 24.34 0.03
C GLN A 81 -14.73 23.42 0.23
N GLY A 82 -14.48 22.20 0.75
CA GLY A 82 -15.52 21.20 0.96
C GLY A 82 -15.83 20.32 -0.24
N THR A 83 -15.34 20.64 -1.45
CA THR A 83 -15.52 19.79 -2.65
C THR A 83 -14.84 18.43 -2.45
N PRO A 84 -15.50 17.31 -2.78
CA PRO A 84 -14.89 15.98 -2.74
C PRO A 84 -13.83 15.86 -3.83
N ILE A 85 -12.62 15.39 -3.47
CA ILE A 85 -11.47 15.29 -4.38
C ILE A 85 -10.84 13.90 -4.44
N GLY A 86 -11.27 12.99 -3.60
CA GLY A 86 -10.73 11.64 -3.53
C GLY A 86 -11.26 10.87 -2.36
N CYS A 87 -10.71 9.68 -2.16
CA CYS A 87 -11.05 8.85 -1.01
C CYS A 87 -9.82 8.12 -0.48
N ASN A 88 -9.85 7.76 0.79
CA ASN A 88 -8.81 6.96 1.41
C ASN A 88 -9.38 5.85 2.30
N VAL A 89 -8.54 4.85 2.56
CA VAL A 89 -8.79 3.79 3.53
C VAL A 89 -7.55 3.61 4.38
N THR A 90 -7.72 3.51 5.69
CA THR A 90 -6.65 3.17 6.62
C THR A 90 -6.89 1.78 7.19
N LEU A 91 -6.01 0.85 6.91
CA LEU A 91 -6.05 -0.52 7.40
C LEU A 91 -5.12 -0.71 8.59
N ARG A 92 -5.60 -1.47 9.60
CA ARG A 92 -4.84 -1.83 10.80
C ARG A 92 -5.13 -3.28 11.20
N GLY A 93 -4.26 -3.83 12.04
CA GLY A 93 -4.44 -5.16 12.62
C GLY A 93 -4.48 -6.27 11.57
N GLU A 94 -5.43 -7.20 11.70
CA GLU A 94 -5.49 -8.37 10.82
C GLU A 94 -5.78 -8.02 9.37
N ARG A 95 -6.73 -7.11 9.12
CA ARG A 95 -7.06 -6.65 7.76
C ARG A 95 -5.86 -6.04 7.04
N MET A 96 -4.99 -5.36 7.77
CA MET A 96 -3.75 -4.79 7.23
C MET A 96 -2.81 -5.90 6.74
N TYR A 97 -2.54 -6.92 7.57
CA TYR A 97 -1.67 -8.03 7.18
C TYR A 97 -2.24 -8.85 6.02
N GLU A 98 -3.55 -9.07 6.00
CA GLU A 98 -4.24 -9.74 4.89
C GLU A 98 -4.14 -8.96 3.58
N PHE A 99 -4.31 -7.64 3.64
CA PHE A 99 -4.13 -6.78 2.47
C PHE A 99 -2.68 -6.81 1.98
N VAL A 100 -1.70 -6.71 2.88
CA VAL A 100 -0.27 -6.73 2.53
C VAL A 100 0.11 -8.06 1.87
N ASP A 101 -0.36 -9.18 2.38
CA ASP A 101 -0.13 -10.51 1.82
C ASP A 101 -0.67 -10.62 0.39
N ARG A 102 -1.92 -10.23 0.16
CA ARG A 102 -2.52 -10.22 -1.18
C ARG A 102 -1.85 -9.23 -2.12
N PHE A 103 -1.47 -8.07 -1.62
CA PHE A 103 -0.82 -7.03 -2.40
C PHE A 103 0.55 -7.50 -2.93
N PHE A 104 1.42 -8.06 -2.08
CA PHE A 104 2.75 -8.49 -2.48
C PHE A 104 2.75 -9.78 -3.31
N ASN A 105 1.93 -10.74 -2.95
CA ASN A 105 1.96 -12.08 -3.54
C ASN A 105 1.02 -12.25 -4.74
N VAL A 106 -0.07 -11.47 -4.83
CA VAL A 106 -1.09 -11.64 -5.86
C VAL A 106 -1.21 -10.42 -6.78
N ALA A 107 -1.34 -9.22 -6.22
CA ALA A 107 -1.60 -8.02 -7.01
C ALA A 107 -0.36 -7.54 -7.76
N LEU A 108 0.79 -7.41 -7.10
CA LEU A 108 2.02 -6.91 -7.74
C LEU A 108 2.51 -7.78 -8.91
N PRO A 109 2.51 -9.12 -8.86
CA PRO A 109 2.91 -9.94 -10.01
C PRO A 109 2.01 -9.75 -11.24
N ARG A 110 0.78 -9.26 -11.07
CA ARG A 110 -0.16 -8.97 -12.15
C ARG A 110 0.06 -7.61 -12.82
N VAL A 111 0.93 -6.77 -12.26
CA VAL A 111 1.31 -5.50 -12.89
C VAL A 111 2.05 -5.78 -14.19
N ARG A 112 1.62 -5.11 -15.27
CA ARG A 112 2.27 -5.23 -16.58
C ARG A 112 3.74 -4.79 -16.48
N ASP A 113 4.65 -5.59 -17.04
CA ASP A 113 6.11 -5.33 -17.04
C ASP A 113 6.70 -5.09 -15.64
N PHE A 114 6.19 -5.82 -14.64
CA PHE A 114 6.66 -5.68 -13.26
C PHE A 114 8.13 -6.09 -13.12
N ARG A 115 8.96 -5.16 -12.66
CA ARG A 115 10.40 -5.35 -12.41
C ARG A 115 10.80 -5.18 -10.95
N GLY A 116 9.80 -5.14 -10.07
CA GLY A 116 9.98 -4.85 -8.65
C GLY A 116 9.56 -3.43 -8.25
N ILE A 117 9.35 -3.23 -6.96
CA ILE A 117 8.98 -1.94 -6.39
C ILE A 117 10.23 -1.07 -6.29
N ASN A 118 10.12 0.22 -6.61
CA ASN A 118 11.21 1.17 -6.45
C ASN A 118 11.60 1.31 -4.97
N GLY A 119 12.84 0.97 -4.64
CA GLY A 119 13.36 1.03 -3.27
C GLY A 119 13.63 2.44 -2.73
N ASN A 120 13.35 3.50 -3.49
CA ASN A 120 13.58 4.90 -3.09
C ASN A 120 12.33 5.60 -2.54
N GLY A 121 11.23 4.86 -2.35
CA GLY A 121 9.96 5.42 -1.84
C GLY A 121 9.89 5.60 -0.31
N PHE A 122 11.02 5.65 0.38
CA PHE A 122 11.10 5.90 1.81
C PHE A 122 11.15 7.39 2.13
N ASP A 123 10.61 7.77 3.30
CA ASP A 123 10.48 9.17 3.74
C ASP A 123 11.60 9.65 4.68
N GLY A 124 12.63 8.85 4.93
CA GLY A 124 13.70 9.13 5.89
C GLY A 124 13.35 8.81 7.36
N ARG A 125 12.13 8.34 7.61
CA ARG A 125 11.61 8.01 8.96
C ARG A 125 11.05 6.59 9.05
N GLY A 126 11.40 5.73 8.09
CA GLY A 126 10.98 4.34 8.07
C GLY A 126 9.58 4.09 7.53
N ASN A 127 8.92 5.05 6.87
CA ASN A 127 7.69 4.80 6.14
C ASN A 127 7.99 4.64 4.65
N PHE A 128 7.18 3.84 3.97
CA PHE A 128 7.34 3.55 2.56
C PHE A 128 6.07 3.85 1.78
N ALA A 129 6.20 4.46 0.61
CA ALA A 129 5.09 4.73 -0.28
C ALA A 129 5.37 4.17 -1.68
N CYS A 130 4.34 3.58 -2.29
CA CYS A 130 4.38 3.15 -3.69
C CYS A 130 3.07 3.51 -4.40
N GLY A 131 3.19 3.95 -5.65
CA GLY A 131 2.06 4.24 -6.53
C GLY A 131 1.78 3.06 -7.46
N ILE A 132 0.50 2.75 -7.62
CA ILE A 132 -0.02 1.78 -8.58
C ILE A 132 -0.81 2.55 -9.64
N LYS A 133 -0.58 2.23 -10.91
CA LYS A 133 -1.23 2.94 -12.03
C LYS A 133 -2.64 2.44 -12.32
N GLU A 134 -2.92 1.18 -12.00
CA GLU A 134 -4.14 0.48 -12.42
C GLU A 134 -4.74 -0.32 -11.25
N GLN A 135 -6.03 -0.11 -10.92
CA GLN A 135 -6.72 -0.88 -9.88
C GLN A 135 -7.05 -2.32 -10.31
N ILE A 136 -7.04 -2.61 -11.61
CA ILE A 136 -7.36 -3.94 -12.17
C ILE A 136 -6.37 -5.05 -11.79
N ILE A 137 -5.22 -4.70 -11.22
CA ILE A 137 -4.27 -5.69 -10.70
C ILE A 137 -4.84 -6.50 -9.53
N PHE A 138 -5.82 -5.95 -8.83
CA PHE A 138 -6.48 -6.65 -7.72
C PHE A 138 -7.51 -7.64 -8.25
N PRO A 139 -7.44 -8.92 -7.84
CA PRO A 139 -8.36 -9.96 -8.33
C PRO A 139 -9.81 -9.75 -7.89
N GLU A 140 -10.03 -8.93 -6.86
CA GLU A 140 -11.36 -8.58 -6.36
C GLU A 140 -12.13 -7.63 -7.28
N ILE A 141 -11.42 -6.97 -8.21
CA ILE A 141 -12.00 -6.04 -9.17
C ILE A 141 -12.35 -6.78 -10.46
N ASP A 142 -13.60 -6.69 -10.83
CA ASP A 142 -14.12 -7.22 -12.09
C ASP A 142 -13.92 -6.17 -13.20
N PHE A 143 -13.11 -6.50 -14.21
CA PHE A 143 -12.76 -5.58 -15.31
C PHE A 143 -13.99 -5.04 -16.03
N ASP A 144 -15.02 -5.87 -16.22
CA ASP A 144 -16.23 -5.49 -16.95
C ASP A 144 -17.11 -4.47 -16.22
N LYS A 145 -16.87 -4.27 -14.91
CA LYS A 145 -17.62 -3.35 -14.05
C LYS A 145 -16.89 -2.05 -13.73
N VAL A 146 -15.66 -1.89 -14.23
CA VAL A 146 -14.83 -0.72 -13.99
C VAL A 146 -15.18 0.39 -14.99
N ASP A 147 -15.56 1.56 -14.49
CA ASP A 147 -15.85 2.73 -15.35
C ASP A 147 -14.61 3.31 -16.00
N ALA A 148 -13.50 3.38 -15.28
CA ALA A 148 -12.23 3.89 -15.77
C ALA A 148 -11.05 3.34 -14.96
N ILE A 149 -9.90 3.19 -15.64
CA ILE A 149 -8.65 2.81 -14.99
C ILE A 149 -8.15 3.98 -14.14
N ARG A 150 -7.92 3.72 -12.85
CA ARG A 150 -7.43 4.73 -11.89
C ARG A 150 -6.27 4.17 -11.08
N GLY A 151 -5.30 5.05 -10.85
CA GLY A 151 -4.18 4.75 -9.97
C GLY A 151 -4.52 4.97 -8.50
N MET A 152 -3.67 4.43 -7.65
CA MET A 152 -3.74 4.60 -6.21
C MET A 152 -2.35 4.67 -5.59
N ASP A 153 -2.24 5.38 -4.48
CA ASP A 153 -1.04 5.44 -3.66
C ASP A 153 -1.23 4.59 -2.41
N ILE A 154 -0.26 3.74 -2.13
CA ILE A 154 -0.26 2.84 -0.97
C ILE A 154 0.91 3.22 -0.08
N CYS A 155 0.62 3.68 1.14
CA CYS A 155 1.60 4.08 2.13
C CYS A 155 1.65 3.04 3.25
N PHE A 156 2.82 2.46 3.48
CA PHE A 156 3.13 1.55 4.58
C PHE A 156 3.76 2.36 5.71
N VAL A 157 3.04 2.52 6.80
CA VAL A 157 3.54 3.20 8.00
C VAL A 157 4.07 2.16 8.96
N THR A 158 5.33 2.30 9.34
CA THR A 158 6.00 1.37 10.24
C THR A 158 6.42 2.07 11.54
N THR A 159 6.83 1.30 12.52
CA THR A 159 7.43 1.81 13.76
C THR A 159 8.96 1.88 13.71
N ALA A 160 9.55 1.58 12.55
CA ALA A 160 10.98 1.70 12.32
C ALA A 160 11.44 3.16 12.48
N LYS A 161 12.66 3.34 12.94
CA LYS A 161 13.28 4.67 13.08
C LYS A 161 14.08 5.08 11.86
N THR A 162 14.58 4.11 11.12
CA THR A 162 15.40 4.31 9.91
C THR A 162 14.78 3.60 8.71
N ASP A 163 15.11 4.08 7.52
CA ASP A 163 14.64 3.48 6.27
C ASP A 163 15.23 2.09 6.04
N GLU A 164 16.44 1.82 6.55
CA GLU A 164 17.08 0.51 6.47
C GLU A 164 16.30 -0.55 7.25
N GLU A 165 15.90 -0.22 8.49
CA GLU A 165 15.06 -1.11 9.32
C GLU A 165 13.72 -1.40 8.65
N ALA A 166 13.06 -0.37 8.09
CA ALA A 166 11.80 -0.50 7.39
C ALA A 166 11.94 -1.32 6.11
N LYS A 167 13.01 -1.12 5.35
CA LYS A 167 13.28 -1.88 4.12
C LYS A 167 13.47 -3.37 4.41
N GLU A 168 14.21 -3.70 5.45
CA GLU A 168 14.40 -5.10 5.86
C GLU A 168 13.09 -5.72 6.39
N LEU A 169 12.30 -4.97 7.14
CA LEU A 169 10.97 -5.41 7.57
C LEU A 169 10.08 -5.72 6.36
N LEU A 170 9.98 -4.80 5.39
CA LEU A 170 9.15 -4.99 4.21
C LEU A 170 9.65 -6.14 3.32
N LYS A 171 10.98 -6.32 3.17
CA LYS A 171 11.56 -7.48 2.49
C LYS A 171 11.18 -8.79 3.16
N ALA A 172 11.27 -8.87 4.48
CA ALA A 172 10.89 -10.05 5.23
C ALA A 172 9.39 -10.36 5.13
N LEU A 173 8.54 -9.33 4.95
CA LEU A 173 7.11 -9.46 4.67
C LEU A 173 6.81 -9.84 3.21
N GLY A 174 7.83 -9.98 2.36
CA GLY A 174 7.68 -10.41 0.96
C GLY A 174 7.64 -9.27 -0.06
N ALA A 175 7.97 -8.02 0.30
CA ALA A 175 7.99 -6.92 -0.66
C ALA A 175 9.08 -7.13 -1.74
N PRO A 176 8.71 -7.21 -3.03
CA PRO A 176 9.64 -7.45 -4.13
C PRO A 176 10.29 -6.13 -4.57
N PHE A 177 11.29 -5.67 -3.84
CA PHE A 177 12.06 -4.48 -4.24
C PHE A 177 12.90 -4.76 -5.48
N ALA A 178 12.91 -3.83 -6.43
CA ALA A 178 13.82 -3.87 -7.56
C ALA A 178 15.26 -3.79 -7.05
N ASN A 179 16.07 -4.79 -7.40
CA ASN A 179 17.51 -4.72 -7.14
C ASN A 179 18.10 -3.66 -8.08
N SER A 180 18.63 -2.59 -7.53
CA SER A 180 19.49 -1.69 -8.27
C SER A 180 20.78 -2.45 -8.65
N GLY A 181 20.71 -3.25 -9.73
CA GLY A 181 21.89 -3.86 -10.32
C GLY A 181 22.01 -5.38 -10.44
N ARG A 182 20.98 -6.19 -10.12
CA ARG A 182 21.02 -7.64 -10.44
C ARG A 182 19.64 -8.16 -10.85
N GLU A 183 19.59 -8.88 -11.95
CA GLU A 183 18.43 -9.57 -12.49
C GLU A 183 17.78 -10.48 -11.45
N LEU A 184 16.46 -10.36 -11.31
CA LEU A 184 15.64 -11.30 -10.55
C LEU A 184 15.61 -12.63 -11.30
N THR A 185 16.39 -13.58 -10.87
CA THR A 185 16.27 -14.98 -11.30
C THR A 185 15.03 -15.59 -10.63
N TRP A 186 13.91 -15.57 -11.32
CA TRP A 186 12.65 -16.26 -10.97
C TRP A 186 12.76 -17.80 -11.06
N GLN A 187 13.97 -18.36 -11.28
CA GLN A 187 14.21 -19.78 -11.53
C GLN A 187 14.27 -20.67 -10.28
N LYS A 188 13.97 -20.19 -9.08
CA LYS A 188 14.02 -21.02 -7.86
C LYS A 188 12.67 -21.32 -7.20
N LEU A 189 11.56 -21.13 -7.89
CA LEU A 189 10.21 -21.40 -7.35
C LEU A 189 9.32 -22.19 -8.34
N LEU A 190 9.94 -23.11 -9.10
CA LEU A 190 9.24 -24.23 -9.76
C LEU A 190 9.79 -25.54 -9.23
#